data_41fc5cd948cb6a95a4a37c25a93bb94b
#
_entry.id   41fc5cd948cb6a95a4a37c25a93bb94b
#
_cell.length_a   1.000
_cell.length_b   1.000
_cell.length_c   1.000
_cell.angle_alpha   90.00
_cell.angle_beta   90.00
_cell.angle_gamma   90.00
#
_symmetry.space_group_name_H-M   'P 1'
#
loop_
_entity.id
_entity.type
_entity.pdbx_description
1 polymer ?
#
loop_
_entity_poly.entity_id
_entity_poly.type
_entity_poly.pdbx_seq_one_letter_code
_entity_poly.pdbx_strand_id
1 'polypeptide(L)'
;MSKNRERASFGSKLGVVLATAGSAVGLGNVWRFPYMTGDNGGAAFIIIYVVCVLLLGIPCMVSEFIIGRHGAANTARAYSRMAEGSAWKYVGYLGVLTGFLITGYYAVVSGWCLQYVYGSIVGGINGDADYVKSYFAEFTASPVKPIVWAVVFLFITHFVIVRGVREGIERVSKLMMPTLFVLLLVIVVASCMLPGAGKGIAFLFQPDFSKVDKMVFLSALGQAFYSLSIAMGCICTYASYFSRHTNLLGSAMQISLVDCLVAILAGLMIFPAAFSVGISPDSGPSLVFITLPNVFHQAFASMPVVGYVIAVAFYLLLSVAALTSLISLHEVSTAFLQEEMRISRPKAALIVTVTCAIIGAFCSLSLGACDGLSLLGKSLFDLFDFVTGQIFLPIGGLLTCIFVGWVAPKKIVRDEFTNWGTIRGTFFGIYFFCVRYVCPVCIFLILLHQLGVFDK
;
A
#
# COMPACT_ATOMS: atom_id res chain seq x y z
N MET A 1 -28.48 26.62 -14.68
CA MET A 1 -28.22 25.30 -15.32
C MET A 1 -26.74 24.97 -15.15
N SER A 2 -26.40 24.19 -14.14
CA SER A 2 -25.03 23.69 -13.92
C SER A 2 -24.74 22.66 -14.99
N LYS A 3 -23.76 22.92 -15.88
CA LYS A 3 -23.20 21.90 -16.75
C LYS A 3 -22.73 20.76 -15.85
N ASN A 4 -23.43 19.62 -15.83
CA ASN A 4 -22.93 18.36 -15.29
C ASN A 4 -21.59 18.10 -15.99
N ARG A 5 -20.49 18.49 -15.37
CA ARG A 5 -19.17 17.99 -15.79
C ARG A 5 -19.20 16.50 -15.53
N GLU A 6 -19.29 15.73 -16.59
CA GLU A 6 -19.11 14.29 -16.52
C GLU A 6 -17.83 14.00 -15.72
N ARG A 7 -17.96 13.15 -14.68
CA ARG A 7 -16.82 12.74 -13.88
C ARG A 7 -15.83 12.00 -14.77
N ALA A 8 -14.55 12.26 -14.61
CA ALA A 8 -13.50 11.50 -15.27
C ALA A 8 -13.71 9.99 -15.02
N SER A 9 -13.46 9.17 -16.02
CA SER A 9 -13.60 7.72 -15.94
C SER A 9 -12.36 7.03 -16.50
N PHE A 10 -12.06 5.83 -15.99
CA PHE A 10 -11.05 4.97 -16.63
C PHE A 10 -11.48 4.60 -18.05
N GLY A 11 -10.50 4.54 -18.95
CA GLY A 11 -10.76 4.27 -20.36
C GLY A 11 -10.94 2.78 -20.68
N SER A 12 -10.51 1.88 -19.78
CA SER A 12 -10.54 0.45 -20.02
C SER A 12 -10.67 -0.37 -18.73
N LYS A 13 -11.22 -1.59 -18.85
CA LYS A 13 -11.30 -2.56 -17.76
C LYS A 13 -9.92 -2.92 -17.22
N LEU A 14 -8.93 -3.10 -18.09
CA LEU A 14 -7.55 -3.36 -17.71
C LEU A 14 -6.96 -2.17 -16.92
N GLY A 15 -7.26 -0.93 -17.35
CA GLY A 15 -6.83 0.28 -16.65
C GLY A 15 -7.38 0.37 -15.23
N VAL A 16 -8.66 0.01 -15.02
CA VAL A 16 -9.28 -0.10 -13.68
C VAL A 16 -8.49 -1.06 -12.80
N VAL A 17 -8.24 -2.28 -13.28
CA VAL A 17 -7.55 -3.31 -12.50
C VAL A 17 -6.11 -2.91 -12.21
N LEU A 18 -5.35 -2.47 -13.21
CA LEU A 18 -3.94 -2.11 -13.04
C LEU A 18 -3.73 -0.86 -12.17
N ALA A 19 -4.60 0.16 -12.32
CA ALA A 19 -4.50 1.35 -11.46
C ALA A 19 -4.84 1.02 -10.01
N THR A 20 -5.90 0.24 -9.77
CA THR A 20 -6.30 -0.12 -8.41
C THR A 20 -5.36 -1.16 -7.79
N ALA A 21 -4.87 -2.14 -8.56
CA ALA A 21 -3.82 -3.05 -8.12
C ALA A 21 -2.52 -2.30 -7.80
N GLY A 22 -2.14 -1.29 -8.62
CA GLY A 22 -0.98 -0.45 -8.33
C GLY A 22 -1.13 0.41 -7.07
N SER A 23 -2.37 0.69 -6.64
CA SER A 23 -2.61 1.29 -5.31
C SER A 23 -2.34 0.30 -4.18
N ALA A 24 -2.74 -0.97 -4.34
CA ALA A 24 -2.53 -2.02 -3.35
C ALA A 24 -1.08 -2.50 -3.35
N VAL A 25 -0.52 -2.79 -4.51
CA VAL A 25 0.87 -3.24 -4.67
C VAL A 25 1.84 -2.09 -4.43
N GLY A 26 2.47 -2.08 -3.29
CA GLY A 26 3.40 -1.04 -2.86
C GLY A 26 4.57 -1.58 -2.03
N LEU A 27 5.18 -0.70 -1.26
CA LEU A 27 6.24 -1.09 -0.32
C LEU A 27 5.75 -2.12 0.71
N GLY A 28 4.45 -2.15 1.01
CA GLY A 28 3.84 -3.12 1.91
C GLY A 28 4.07 -4.58 1.48
N ASN A 29 4.00 -4.87 0.17
CA ASN A 29 4.22 -6.21 -0.38
C ASN A 29 5.70 -6.58 -0.44
N VAL A 30 6.56 -5.61 -0.78
CA VAL A 30 7.98 -5.90 -1.02
C VAL A 30 8.80 -5.82 0.26
N TRP A 31 8.33 -5.08 1.25
CA TRP A 31 9.03 -4.85 2.51
C TRP A 31 8.30 -5.50 3.70
N ARG A 32 7.05 -5.03 4.00
CA ARG A 32 6.36 -5.44 5.21
C ARG A 32 5.95 -6.91 5.19
N PHE A 33 5.45 -7.40 4.07
CA PHE A 33 5.00 -8.79 3.96
C PHE A 33 6.14 -9.81 4.16
N PRO A 34 7.33 -9.69 3.53
CA PRO A 34 8.44 -10.58 3.82
C PRO A 34 8.88 -10.53 5.29
N TYR A 35 8.99 -9.34 5.87
CA TYR A 35 9.28 -9.18 7.29
C TYR A 35 8.26 -9.93 8.17
N MET A 36 6.96 -9.67 7.98
CA MET A 36 5.90 -10.34 8.72
C MET A 36 5.90 -11.86 8.50
N THR A 37 6.25 -12.32 7.30
CA THR A 37 6.36 -13.75 6.98
C THR A 37 7.55 -14.38 7.71
N GLY A 38 8.67 -13.67 7.80
CA GLY A 38 9.86 -14.09 8.55
C GLY A 38 9.57 -14.31 10.04
N ASP A 39 8.95 -13.31 10.68
CA ASP A 39 8.63 -13.33 12.11
C ASP A 39 7.53 -14.34 12.49
N ASN A 40 6.63 -14.66 11.56
CA ASN A 40 5.42 -15.44 11.86
C ASN A 40 5.43 -16.86 11.26
N GLY A 41 6.60 -17.45 10.96
CA GLY A 41 6.71 -18.86 10.63
C GLY A 41 6.49 -19.24 9.16
N GLY A 42 6.70 -18.30 8.23
CA GLY A 42 6.80 -18.61 6.80
C GLY A 42 5.49 -19.06 6.15
N ALA A 43 5.49 -20.26 5.56
CA ALA A 43 4.38 -20.79 4.75
C ALA A 43 3.03 -20.83 5.50
N ALA A 44 3.03 -21.13 6.80
CA ALA A 44 1.80 -21.16 7.59
C ALA A 44 1.16 -19.78 7.71
N PHE A 45 1.96 -18.74 7.93
CA PHE A 45 1.49 -17.34 7.90
C PHE A 45 0.91 -16.97 6.54
N ILE A 46 1.56 -17.35 5.44
CA ILE A 46 1.07 -17.05 4.08
C ILE A 46 -0.32 -17.64 3.83
N ILE A 47 -0.55 -18.89 4.26
CA ILE A 47 -1.87 -19.55 4.12
C ILE A 47 -2.92 -18.77 4.91
N ILE A 48 -2.64 -18.41 6.17
CA ILE A 48 -3.55 -17.64 7.02
C ILE A 48 -3.81 -16.25 6.41
N TYR A 49 -2.76 -15.59 5.92
CA TYR A 49 -2.87 -14.30 5.23
C TYR A 49 -3.81 -14.36 4.02
N VAL A 50 -3.67 -15.37 3.14
CA VAL A 50 -4.55 -15.53 1.98
C VAL A 50 -6.00 -15.74 2.42
N VAL A 51 -6.24 -16.53 3.46
CA VAL A 51 -7.59 -16.71 4.04
C VAL A 51 -8.13 -15.38 4.57
N CYS A 52 -7.32 -14.59 5.25
CA CYS A 52 -7.69 -13.25 5.74
C CYS A 52 -8.01 -12.28 4.58
N VAL A 53 -7.25 -12.32 3.49
CA VAL A 53 -7.55 -11.54 2.28
C VAL A 53 -8.92 -11.89 1.71
N LEU A 54 -9.27 -13.19 1.66
CA LEU A 54 -10.56 -13.64 1.15
C LEU A 54 -11.74 -13.25 2.05
N LEU A 55 -11.59 -13.39 3.37
CA LEU A 55 -12.67 -13.20 4.34
C LEU A 55 -12.84 -11.74 4.80
N LEU A 56 -11.78 -10.97 4.82
CA LEU A 56 -11.75 -9.59 5.29
C LEU A 56 -11.45 -8.61 4.13
N GLY A 57 -10.36 -8.83 3.42
CA GLY A 57 -9.85 -7.91 2.43
C GLY A 57 -10.81 -7.68 1.27
N ILE A 58 -11.26 -8.74 0.60
CA ILE A 58 -12.19 -8.65 -0.54
C ILE A 58 -13.53 -8.02 -0.14
N PRO A 59 -14.21 -8.43 0.95
CA PRO A 59 -15.45 -7.78 1.36
C PRO A 59 -15.30 -6.30 1.70
N CYS A 60 -14.23 -5.90 2.38
CA CYS A 60 -13.96 -4.49 2.67
C CYS A 60 -13.72 -3.69 1.39
N MET A 61 -12.89 -4.20 0.47
CA MET A 61 -12.62 -3.57 -0.83
C MET A 61 -13.89 -3.40 -1.66
N VAL A 62 -14.73 -4.41 -1.76
CA VAL A 62 -16.03 -4.33 -2.45
C VAL A 62 -16.93 -3.30 -1.81
N SER A 63 -16.91 -3.15 -0.48
CA SER A 63 -17.68 -2.13 0.23
C SER A 63 -17.25 -0.71 -0.14
N GLU A 64 -15.94 -0.46 -0.22
CA GLU A 64 -15.42 0.83 -0.70
C GLU A 64 -15.74 1.06 -2.19
N PHE A 65 -15.68 0.01 -3.02
CA PHE A 65 -16.11 0.11 -4.42
C PHE A 65 -17.58 0.51 -4.55
N ILE A 66 -18.46 -0.07 -3.75
CA ILE A 66 -19.88 0.27 -3.74
C ILE A 66 -20.08 1.73 -3.37
N ILE A 67 -19.45 2.19 -2.28
CA ILE A 67 -19.54 3.58 -1.83
C ILE A 67 -19.00 4.54 -2.90
N GLY A 68 -17.81 4.28 -3.42
CA GLY A 68 -17.16 5.14 -4.41
C GLY A 68 -17.93 5.24 -5.72
N ARG A 69 -18.35 4.09 -6.28
CA ARG A 69 -19.09 4.05 -7.55
C ARG A 69 -20.48 4.66 -7.42
N HIS A 70 -21.22 4.32 -6.37
CA HIS A 70 -22.54 4.90 -6.10
C HIS A 70 -22.43 6.41 -5.88
N GLY A 71 -21.47 6.83 -5.05
CA GLY A 71 -21.27 8.24 -4.75
C GLY A 71 -20.80 9.07 -5.94
N ALA A 72 -20.06 8.48 -6.89
CA ALA A 72 -19.48 9.17 -8.06
C ALA A 72 -18.90 10.55 -7.71
N ALA A 73 -18.16 10.61 -6.58
CA ALA A 73 -17.57 11.82 -6.00
C ALA A 73 -16.31 11.46 -5.21
N ASN A 74 -15.60 12.47 -4.67
CA ASN A 74 -14.53 12.21 -3.70
C ASN A 74 -15.04 11.40 -2.50
N THR A 75 -14.15 10.75 -1.78
CA THR A 75 -14.51 9.83 -0.70
C THR A 75 -15.45 10.46 0.34
N ALA A 76 -15.22 11.69 0.79
CA ALA A 76 -16.07 12.34 1.79
C ALA A 76 -17.50 12.55 1.26
N ARG A 77 -17.64 13.03 0.04
CA ARG A 77 -18.94 13.27 -0.58
C ARG A 77 -19.65 11.97 -0.96
N ALA A 78 -18.90 10.89 -1.25
CA ALA A 78 -19.48 9.59 -1.59
C ALA A 78 -20.30 9.02 -0.41
N TYR A 79 -19.77 9.09 0.81
CA TYR A 79 -20.53 8.72 2.02
C TYR A 79 -21.75 9.62 2.23
N SER A 80 -21.59 10.94 2.05
CA SER A 80 -22.68 11.90 2.20
C SER A 80 -23.83 11.63 1.23
N ARG A 81 -23.55 11.26 -0.02
CA ARG A 81 -24.57 10.94 -1.04
C ARG A 81 -25.33 9.65 -0.75
N MET A 82 -24.68 8.69 -0.09
CA MET A 82 -25.30 7.40 0.23
C MET A 82 -26.16 7.46 1.49
N ALA A 83 -25.90 8.42 2.40
CA ALA A 83 -26.65 8.67 3.63
C ALA A 83 -26.72 10.17 3.93
N GLU A 84 -27.57 10.87 3.14
CA GLU A 84 -27.72 12.33 3.23
C GLU A 84 -28.14 12.79 4.64
N GLY A 85 -27.58 13.91 5.08
CA GLY A 85 -27.88 14.50 6.39
C GLY A 85 -27.29 13.78 7.59
N SER A 86 -26.59 12.67 7.40
CA SER A 86 -26.02 11.87 8.49
C SER A 86 -24.58 12.24 8.83
N ALA A 87 -24.13 11.84 10.04
CA ALA A 87 -22.74 11.98 10.47
C ALA A 87 -21.75 11.07 9.71
N TRP A 88 -22.21 10.14 8.89
CA TRP A 88 -21.35 9.18 8.18
C TRP A 88 -20.41 9.84 7.17
N LYS A 89 -20.68 11.06 6.73
CA LYS A 89 -19.72 11.87 5.95
C LYS A 89 -18.34 11.97 6.61
N TYR A 90 -18.27 11.94 7.96
CA TYR A 90 -17.01 12.05 8.70
C TYR A 90 -16.12 10.83 8.52
N VAL A 91 -16.66 9.65 8.19
CA VAL A 91 -15.87 8.48 7.82
C VAL A 91 -15.11 8.75 6.51
N GLY A 92 -15.76 9.37 5.55
CA GLY A 92 -15.09 9.78 4.31
C GLY A 92 -14.03 10.86 4.55
N TYR A 93 -14.27 11.84 5.42
CA TYR A 93 -13.27 12.83 5.83
C TYR A 93 -12.07 12.16 6.52
N LEU A 94 -12.31 11.16 7.39
CA LEU A 94 -11.25 10.37 8.02
C LEU A 94 -10.38 9.68 6.98
N GLY A 95 -11.00 9.04 5.96
CA GLY A 95 -10.26 8.42 4.85
C GLY A 95 -9.41 9.41 4.07
N VAL A 96 -9.94 10.61 3.76
CA VAL A 96 -9.18 11.68 3.09
C VAL A 96 -8.02 12.16 3.95
N LEU A 97 -8.24 12.40 5.24
CA LEU A 97 -7.19 12.84 6.18
C LEU A 97 -6.10 11.78 6.29
N THR A 98 -6.50 10.52 6.42
CA THR A 98 -5.57 9.37 6.48
C THR A 98 -4.69 9.32 5.22
N GLY A 99 -5.30 9.34 4.04
CA GLY A 99 -4.56 9.34 2.77
C GLY A 99 -3.63 10.56 2.63
N PHE A 100 -4.06 11.73 3.09
CA PHE A 100 -3.25 12.95 3.07
C PHE A 100 -2.01 12.86 3.96
N LEU A 101 -2.17 12.41 5.22
CA LEU A 101 -1.05 12.26 6.16
C LEU A 101 -0.07 11.18 5.67
N ILE A 102 -0.61 10.04 5.18
CA ILE A 102 0.23 8.98 4.59
C ILE A 102 1.01 9.54 3.41
N THR A 103 0.41 10.32 2.50
CA THR A 103 1.12 10.92 1.37
C THR A 103 2.35 11.71 1.82
N GLY A 104 2.25 12.46 2.92
CA GLY A 104 3.33 13.28 3.45
C GLY A 104 4.54 12.45 3.91
N TYR A 105 4.37 11.49 4.81
CA TYR A 105 5.51 10.71 5.31
C TYR A 105 5.95 9.61 4.36
N TYR A 106 5.05 9.02 3.58
CA TYR A 106 5.39 8.01 2.58
C TYR A 106 6.27 8.56 1.46
N ALA A 107 6.14 9.87 1.14
CA ALA A 107 7.03 10.56 0.21
C ALA A 107 8.49 10.53 0.66
N VAL A 108 8.77 10.54 1.97
CA VAL A 108 10.12 10.44 2.52
C VAL A 108 10.75 9.09 2.17
N VAL A 109 10.03 7.99 2.47
CA VAL A 109 10.50 6.62 2.15
C VAL A 109 10.60 6.41 0.64
N SER A 110 9.68 6.97 -0.13
CA SER A 110 9.75 6.95 -1.60
C SER A 110 10.99 7.67 -2.12
N GLY A 111 11.36 8.78 -1.49
CA GLY A 111 12.62 9.50 -1.77
C GLY A 111 13.86 8.67 -1.44
N TRP A 112 13.83 7.88 -0.35
CA TRP A 112 14.92 6.94 -0.05
C TRP A 112 15.11 5.90 -1.16
N CYS A 113 14.01 5.40 -1.74
CA CYS A 113 14.11 4.48 -2.89
C CYS A 113 14.88 5.11 -4.06
N LEU A 114 14.61 6.38 -4.40
CA LEU A 114 15.35 7.09 -5.46
C LEU A 114 16.82 7.30 -5.11
N GLN A 115 17.12 7.69 -3.87
CA GLN A 115 18.51 7.80 -3.42
C GLN A 115 19.26 6.48 -3.58
N TYR A 116 18.60 5.36 -3.27
CA TYR A 116 19.20 4.05 -3.39
C TYR A 116 19.31 3.56 -4.85
N VAL A 117 18.41 3.97 -5.75
CA VAL A 117 18.62 3.80 -7.21
C VAL A 117 19.90 4.54 -7.63
N TYR A 118 20.01 5.82 -7.28
CA TYR A 118 21.20 6.62 -7.60
C TYR A 118 22.47 6.01 -6.99
N GLY A 119 22.44 5.69 -5.69
CA GLY A 119 23.57 5.08 -4.98
C GLY A 119 24.02 3.74 -5.58
N SER A 120 23.06 2.90 -6.03
CA SER A 120 23.37 1.65 -6.71
C SER A 120 24.02 1.87 -8.06
N ILE A 121 23.55 2.85 -8.85
CA ILE A 121 24.11 3.17 -10.18
C ILE A 121 25.56 3.68 -10.05
N VAL A 122 25.85 4.52 -9.06
CA VAL A 122 27.20 5.07 -8.86
C VAL A 122 28.13 4.15 -8.05
N GLY A 123 27.65 2.98 -7.64
CA GLY A 123 28.41 2.01 -6.83
C GLY A 123 28.61 2.43 -5.36
N GLY A 124 27.88 3.41 -4.88
CA GLY A 124 28.01 3.98 -3.53
C GLY A 124 27.37 3.16 -2.39
N ILE A 125 26.70 2.04 -2.72
CA ILE A 125 26.04 1.16 -1.71
C ILE A 125 26.76 -0.21 -1.62
N ASN A 126 27.85 -0.38 -2.32
CA ASN A 126 28.61 -1.62 -2.32
C ASN A 126 29.60 -1.64 -1.15
N GLY A 127 29.25 -2.36 -0.10
CA GLY A 127 30.07 -2.49 1.10
C GLY A 127 29.60 -3.61 2.00
N ASP A 128 30.29 -3.79 3.12
CA ASP A 128 29.88 -4.70 4.18
C ASP A 128 28.66 -4.17 4.97
N ALA A 129 28.18 -4.96 5.92
CA ALA A 129 27.00 -4.61 6.72
C ALA A 129 27.15 -3.29 7.50
N ASP A 130 28.35 -3.03 8.01
CA ASP A 130 28.62 -1.81 8.80
C ASP A 130 28.66 -0.58 7.92
N TYR A 131 29.25 -0.69 6.72
CA TYR A 131 29.23 0.38 5.73
C TYR A 131 27.80 0.73 5.29
N VAL A 132 26.99 -0.25 4.93
CA VAL A 132 25.60 -0.01 4.49
C VAL A 132 24.76 0.59 5.61
N LYS A 133 24.95 0.15 6.86
CA LYS A 133 24.30 0.72 8.03
C LYS A 133 24.70 2.18 8.26
N SER A 134 25.98 2.49 8.16
CA SER A 134 26.50 3.85 8.29
C SER A 134 25.99 4.75 7.16
N TYR A 135 25.98 4.24 5.92
CA TYR A 135 25.44 4.96 4.76
C TYR A 135 23.97 5.36 4.97
N PHE A 136 23.14 4.42 5.45
CA PHE A 136 21.73 4.70 5.73
C PHE A 136 21.57 5.72 6.87
N ALA A 137 22.32 5.55 7.96
CA ALA A 137 22.28 6.45 9.10
C ALA A 137 22.71 7.88 8.73
N GLU A 138 23.82 8.04 8.00
CA GLU A 138 24.29 9.35 7.51
C GLU A 138 23.30 10.00 6.53
N PHE A 139 22.70 9.20 5.67
CA PHE A 139 21.70 9.68 4.73
C PHE A 139 20.44 10.18 5.45
N THR A 140 19.87 9.40 6.37
CA THR A 140 18.63 9.75 7.09
C THR A 140 18.84 10.89 8.07
N ALA A 141 20.03 11.02 8.68
CA ALA A 141 20.41 12.14 9.56
C ALA A 141 20.71 13.43 8.80
N SER A 142 20.90 13.38 7.47
CA SER A 142 21.15 14.59 6.68
C SER A 142 19.90 15.48 6.63
N PRO A 143 20.00 16.79 6.97
CA PRO A 143 18.83 17.66 6.96
C PRO A 143 18.32 18.00 5.55
N VAL A 144 19.09 17.77 4.50
CA VAL A 144 18.77 18.21 3.14
C VAL A 144 18.54 17.05 2.18
N LYS A 145 19.42 16.05 2.17
CA LYS A 145 19.40 14.99 1.14
C LYS A 145 18.07 14.22 1.07
N PRO A 146 17.50 13.70 2.19
CA PRO A 146 16.25 12.97 2.13
C PRO A 146 15.06 13.84 1.70
N ILE A 147 15.06 15.12 2.10
CA ILE A 147 14.02 16.10 1.72
C ILE A 147 14.06 16.36 0.21
N VAL A 148 15.24 16.57 -0.35
CA VAL A 148 15.37 16.79 -1.81
C VAL A 148 14.82 15.60 -2.58
N TRP A 149 15.16 14.37 -2.22
CA TRP A 149 14.67 13.17 -2.88
C TRP A 149 13.15 12.98 -2.70
N ALA A 150 12.62 13.26 -1.51
CA ALA A 150 11.17 13.24 -1.26
C ALA A 150 10.42 14.25 -2.14
N VAL A 151 10.95 15.47 -2.24
CA VAL A 151 10.39 16.53 -3.10
C VAL A 151 10.46 16.12 -4.58
N VAL A 152 11.57 15.57 -5.04
CA VAL A 152 11.70 15.04 -6.43
C VAL A 152 10.64 13.99 -6.69
N PHE A 153 10.44 13.04 -5.75
CA PHE A 153 9.44 12.00 -5.90
C PHE A 153 8.01 12.55 -5.93
N LEU A 154 7.70 13.52 -5.07
CA LEU A 154 6.41 14.22 -5.08
C LEU A 154 6.19 14.99 -6.38
N PHE A 155 7.21 15.61 -6.97
CA PHE A 155 7.10 16.25 -8.28
C PHE A 155 6.80 15.25 -9.40
N ILE A 156 7.45 14.09 -9.40
CA ILE A 156 7.13 13.02 -10.37
C ILE A 156 5.66 12.63 -10.22
N THR A 157 5.18 12.41 -8.99
CA THR A 157 3.78 12.11 -8.69
C THR A 157 2.84 13.22 -9.16
N HIS A 158 3.18 14.47 -8.86
CA HIS A 158 2.41 15.66 -9.27
C HIS A 158 2.17 15.70 -10.78
N PHE A 159 3.21 15.49 -11.59
CA PHE A 159 3.07 15.50 -13.05
C PHE A 159 2.12 14.41 -13.57
N VAL A 160 2.08 13.26 -12.90
CA VAL A 160 1.10 12.21 -13.24
C VAL A 160 -0.32 12.65 -12.89
N ILE A 161 -0.51 13.19 -11.67
CA ILE A 161 -1.82 13.60 -11.16
C ILE A 161 -2.43 14.75 -12.01
N VAL A 162 -1.65 15.74 -12.36
CA VAL A 162 -2.13 16.89 -13.15
C VAL A 162 -2.68 16.46 -14.52
N ARG A 163 -2.13 15.40 -15.13
CA ARG A 163 -2.61 14.84 -16.41
C ARG A 163 -3.98 14.16 -16.31
N GLY A 164 -4.50 13.97 -15.09
CA GLY A 164 -5.83 13.39 -14.85
C GLY A 164 -5.86 11.88 -14.77
N VAL A 165 -7.08 11.33 -14.70
CA VAL A 165 -7.28 9.90 -14.45
C VAL A 165 -6.84 9.05 -15.63
N ARG A 166 -7.28 9.38 -16.84
CA ARG A 166 -7.06 8.55 -18.03
C ARG A 166 -5.64 8.70 -18.58
N GLU A 167 -5.18 9.94 -18.82
CA GLU A 167 -3.88 10.21 -19.44
C GLU A 167 -2.72 10.21 -18.44
N GLY A 168 -3.00 10.38 -17.15
CA GLY A 168 -2.03 10.31 -16.08
C GLY A 168 -2.06 8.95 -15.39
N ILE A 169 -3.00 8.74 -14.49
CA ILE A 169 -3.04 7.58 -13.58
C ILE A 169 -3.11 6.27 -14.36
N GLU A 170 -4.11 6.11 -15.24
CA GLU A 170 -4.31 4.85 -15.99
C GLU A 170 -3.13 4.53 -16.91
N ARG A 171 -2.64 5.53 -17.66
CA ARG A 171 -1.53 5.34 -18.59
C ARG A 171 -0.24 4.96 -17.89
N VAL A 172 0.07 5.63 -16.79
CA VAL A 172 1.26 5.34 -15.97
C VAL A 172 1.14 3.97 -15.32
N SER A 173 -0.02 3.63 -14.74
CA SER A 173 -0.22 2.30 -14.14
C SER A 173 -0.10 1.15 -15.16
N LYS A 174 -0.57 1.35 -16.39
CA LYS A 174 -0.41 0.36 -17.50
C LYS A 174 1.05 0.12 -17.88
N LEU A 175 1.93 1.08 -17.66
CA LEU A 175 3.38 0.91 -17.87
C LEU A 175 4.05 0.36 -16.62
N MET A 176 3.76 0.93 -15.45
CA MET A 176 4.46 0.63 -14.21
C MET A 176 4.18 -0.78 -13.69
N MET A 177 2.93 -1.27 -13.76
CA MET A 177 2.61 -2.60 -13.24
C MET A 177 3.32 -3.74 -13.98
N PRO A 178 3.31 -3.81 -15.33
CA PRO A 178 4.12 -4.81 -16.05
C PRO A 178 5.62 -4.66 -15.80
N THR A 179 6.13 -3.43 -15.72
CA THR A 179 7.55 -3.18 -15.41
C THR A 179 7.92 -3.73 -14.03
N LEU A 180 7.06 -3.50 -13.01
CA LEU A 180 7.23 -4.05 -11.68
C LEU A 180 7.30 -5.59 -11.71
N PHE A 181 6.38 -6.24 -12.42
CA PHE A 181 6.38 -7.70 -12.55
C PHE A 181 7.64 -8.24 -13.25
N VAL A 182 8.09 -7.59 -14.30
CA VAL A 182 9.33 -8.01 -15.01
C VAL A 182 10.53 -7.88 -14.09
N LEU A 183 10.70 -6.74 -13.42
CA LEU A 183 11.80 -6.53 -12.47
C LEU A 183 11.76 -7.56 -11.33
N LEU A 184 10.57 -7.78 -10.77
CA LEU A 184 10.38 -8.75 -9.69
C LEU A 184 10.75 -10.16 -10.12
N LEU A 185 10.31 -10.61 -11.31
CA LEU A 185 10.64 -11.93 -11.84
C LEU A 185 12.14 -12.11 -12.12
N VAL A 186 12.81 -11.07 -12.66
CA VAL A 186 14.26 -11.11 -12.88
C VAL A 186 15.01 -11.34 -11.57
N ILE A 187 14.63 -10.60 -10.51
CA ILE A 187 15.30 -10.73 -9.21
C ILE A 187 14.95 -12.08 -8.55
N VAL A 188 13.69 -12.54 -8.64
CA VAL A 188 13.27 -13.87 -8.14
C VAL A 188 14.09 -14.98 -8.78
N VAL A 189 14.23 -14.97 -10.11
CA VAL A 189 15.04 -15.99 -10.82
C VAL A 189 16.48 -15.95 -10.33
N ALA A 190 17.10 -14.77 -10.25
CA ALA A 190 18.47 -14.62 -9.77
C ALA A 190 18.63 -15.13 -8.33
N SER A 191 17.70 -14.82 -7.43
CA SER A 191 17.71 -15.26 -6.02
C SER A 191 17.53 -16.78 -5.89
N CYS A 192 16.64 -17.37 -6.69
CA CYS A 192 16.37 -18.82 -6.65
C CYS A 192 17.52 -19.65 -7.25
N MET A 193 18.40 -19.06 -8.07
CA MET A 193 19.58 -19.74 -8.63
C MET A 193 20.79 -19.75 -7.68
N LEU A 194 20.72 -19.06 -6.54
CA LEU A 194 21.82 -19.00 -5.57
C LEU A 194 22.04 -20.35 -4.87
N PRO A 195 23.31 -20.71 -4.56
CA PRO A 195 23.61 -21.87 -3.73
C PRO A 195 22.93 -21.75 -2.34
N GLY A 196 22.17 -22.77 -1.95
CA GLY A 196 21.44 -22.74 -0.67
C GLY A 196 20.03 -22.10 -0.71
N ALA A 197 19.60 -21.58 -1.86
CA ALA A 197 18.26 -21.00 -2.06
C ALA A 197 17.12 -21.95 -1.69
N GLY A 198 17.31 -23.27 -1.80
CA GLY A 198 16.33 -24.29 -1.46
C GLY A 198 15.76 -24.18 -0.04
N LYS A 199 16.56 -23.73 0.95
CA LYS A 199 16.09 -23.50 2.32
C LYS A 199 15.06 -22.36 2.39
N GLY A 200 15.32 -21.26 1.68
CA GLY A 200 14.39 -20.12 1.61
C GLY A 200 13.10 -20.47 0.87
N ILE A 201 13.19 -21.26 -0.20
CA ILE A 201 12.01 -21.77 -0.92
C ILE A 201 11.19 -22.70 -0.01
N ALA A 202 11.85 -23.64 0.69
CA ALA A 202 11.18 -24.53 1.63
C ALA A 202 10.46 -23.74 2.75
N PHE A 203 11.09 -22.71 3.29
CA PHE A 203 10.48 -21.82 4.29
C PHE A 203 9.17 -21.17 3.83
N LEU A 204 9.07 -20.81 2.54
CA LEU A 204 7.88 -20.20 1.96
C LEU A 204 6.76 -21.18 1.58
N PHE A 205 7.09 -22.46 1.34
CA PHE A 205 6.13 -23.42 0.78
C PHE A 205 5.90 -24.67 1.63
N GLN A 206 6.69 -24.86 2.70
CA GLN A 206 6.51 -25.97 3.64
C GLN A 206 5.90 -25.43 4.94
N PRO A 207 4.57 -25.53 5.13
CA PRO A 207 3.92 -24.96 6.30
C PRO A 207 4.21 -25.76 7.58
N ASP A 208 4.59 -25.05 8.62
CA ASP A 208 4.73 -25.58 9.96
C ASP A 208 3.69 -24.92 10.89
N PHE A 209 2.55 -25.56 11.03
CA PHE A 209 1.46 -25.06 11.87
C PHE A 209 1.73 -25.19 13.37
N SER A 210 2.81 -25.86 13.79
CA SER A 210 3.17 -25.96 15.21
C SER A 210 3.60 -24.61 15.80
N LYS A 211 4.02 -23.68 14.95
CA LYS A 211 4.44 -22.31 15.30
C LYS A 211 3.32 -21.28 15.25
N VAL A 212 2.11 -21.70 14.83
CA VAL A 212 0.97 -20.78 14.69
C VAL A 212 0.30 -20.60 16.04
N ASP A 213 0.28 -19.38 16.51
CA ASP A 213 -0.45 -18.95 17.69
C ASP A 213 -1.47 -17.84 17.36
N LYS A 214 -2.13 -17.30 18.40
CA LYS A 214 -3.08 -16.20 18.22
C LYS A 214 -2.45 -14.94 17.62
N MET A 215 -1.14 -14.71 17.88
CA MET A 215 -0.45 -13.51 17.40
C MET A 215 -0.17 -13.61 15.91
N VAL A 216 0.20 -14.78 15.41
CA VAL A 216 0.36 -15.04 13.96
C VAL A 216 -0.94 -14.77 13.21
N PHE A 217 -2.09 -15.19 13.77
CA PHE A 217 -3.38 -14.91 13.15
C PHE A 217 -3.71 -13.42 13.12
N LEU A 218 -3.49 -12.68 14.22
CA LEU A 218 -3.72 -11.24 14.30
C LEU A 218 -2.78 -10.46 13.37
N SER A 219 -1.52 -10.89 13.29
CA SER A 219 -0.52 -10.34 12.36
C SER A 219 -0.95 -10.51 10.89
N ALA A 220 -1.45 -11.70 10.54
CA ALA A 220 -1.94 -11.98 9.19
C ALA A 220 -3.19 -11.17 8.84
N LEU A 221 -4.13 -11.01 9.78
CA LEU A 221 -5.29 -10.13 9.63
C LEU A 221 -4.87 -8.67 9.38
N GLY A 222 -3.96 -8.16 10.21
CA GLY A 222 -3.44 -6.80 10.07
C GLY A 222 -2.72 -6.58 8.75
N GLN A 223 -1.91 -7.57 8.30
CA GLN A 223 -1.21 -7.51 7.03
C GLN A 223 -2.18 -7.52 5.84
N ALA A 224 -3.22 -8.36 5.86
CA ALA A 224 -4.23 -8.42 4.81
C ALA A 224 -5.00 -7.10 4.66
N PHE A 225 -5.31 -6.46 5.79
CA PHE A 225 -5.98 -5.17 5.80
C PHE A 225 -5.09 -4.04 5.25
N TYR A 226 -3.83 -4.00 5.68
CA TYR A 226 -2.86 -2.98 5.27
C TYR A 226 -2.47 -3.09 3.79
N SER A 227 -2.18 -4.32 3.31
CA SER A 227 -1.70 -4.58 1.94
C SER A 227 -2.67 -4.08 0.87
N LEU A 228 -3.97 -4.25 1.08
CA LEU A 228 -5.01 -3.89 0.11
C LEU A 228 -5.40 -2.41 0.08
N SER A 229 -4.68 -1.53 0.78
CA SER A 229 -4.95 -0.08 0.83
C SER A 229 -6.38 0.28 1.25
N ILE A 230 -6.95 -0.48 2.17
CA ILE A 230 -8.33 -0.30 2.67
C ILE A 230 -8.39 0.86 3.66
N ALA A 231 -9.49 1.59 3.66
CA ALA A 231 -9.84 2.68 4.59
C ALA A 231 -9.00 3.97 4.46
N MET A 232 -8.12 4.10 3.49
CA MET A 232 -7.34 5.32 3.24
C MET A 232 -7.92 6.19 2.10
N GLY A 233 -9.15 5.92 1.69
CA GLY A 233 -9.83 6.66 0.64
C GLY A 233 -9.42 6.34 -0.80
N CYS A 234 -8.32 5.62 -1.03
CA CYS A 234 -7.79 5.30 -2.36
C CYS A 234 -8.77 4.45 -3.16
N ILE A 235 -9.21 3.35 -2.57
CA ILE A 235 -10.12 2.39 -3.19
C ILE A 235 -11.47 3.05 -3.51
N CYS A 236 -12.03 3.81 -2.56
CA CYS A 236 -13.27 4.56 -2.75
C CYS A 236 -13.13 5.65 -3.84
N THR A 237 -12.02 6.42 -3.83
CA THR A 237 -11.76 7.45 -4.84
C THR A 237 -11.64 6.85 -6.23
N TYR A 238 -10.88 5.75 -6.41
CA TYR A 238 -10.76 5.09 -7.71
C TYR A 238 -12.06 4.46 -8.18
N ALA A 239 -12.84 3.87 -7.27
CA ALA A 239 -14.15 3.33 -7.59
C ALA A 239 -15.12 4.39 -8.10
N SER A 240 -14.97 5.65 -7.67
CA SER A 240 -15.79 6.76 -8.20
C SER A 240 -15.54 7.07 -9.67
N TYR A 241 -14.46 6.53 -10.25
CA TYR A 241 -14.13 6.59 -11.69
C TYR A 241 -14.53 5.33 -12.45
N PHE A 242 -15.13 4.33 -11.77
CA PHE A 242 -15.56 3.09 -12.41
C PHE A 242 -16.81 3.31 -13.25
N SER A 243 -16.88 2.60 -14.38
CA SER A 243 -18.11 2.54 -15.15
C SER A 243 -19.16 1.67 -14.46
N ARG A 244 -20.42 1.88 -14.80
CA ARG A 244 -21.55 1.05 -14.30
C ARG A 244 -21.44 -0.42 -14.70
N HIS A 245 -20.67 -0.74 -15.74
CA HIS A 245 -20.46 -2.11 -16.22
C HIS A 245 -19.30 -2.83 -15.53
N THR A 246 -18.55 -2.18 -14.65
CA THR A 246 -17.44 -2.79 -13.93
C THR A 246 -17.96 -3.82 -12.92
N ASN A 247 -17.52 -5.06 -13.04
CA ASN A 247 -17.82 -6.10 -12.05
C ASN A 247 -17.01 -5.87 -10.78
N LEU A 248 -17.65 -5.38 -9.71
CA LEU A 248 -16.95 -5.00 -8.47
C LEU A 248 -16.29 -6.19 -7.79
N LEU A 249 -17.02 -7.29 -7.61
CA LEU A 249 -16.48 -8.52 -7.00
C LEU A 249 -15.33 -9.09 -7.84
N GLY A 250 -15.53 -9.22 -9.15
CA GLY A 250 -14.50 -9.71 -10.05
C GLY A 250 -13.25 -8.83 -10.06
N SER A 251 -13.41 -7.50 -9.99
CA SER A 251 -12.27 -6.57 -9.88
C SER A 251 -11.56 -6.71 -8.54
N ALA A 252 -12.29 -6.81 -7.41
CA ALA A 252 -11.69 -7.02 -6.10
C ALA A 252 -10.90 -8.31 -6.04
N MET A 253 -11.44 -9.41 -6.57
CA MET A 253 -10.73 -10.69 -6.64
C MET A 253 -9.45 -10.61 -7.48
N GLN A 254 -9.49 -9.96 -8.64
CA GLN A 254 -8.31 -9.79 -9.51
C GLN A 254 -7.24 -8.94 -8.83
N ILE A 255 -7.62 -7.84 -8.17
CA ILE A 255 -6.70 -6.95 -7.47
C ILE A 255 -6.06 -7.69 -6.29
N SER A 256 -6.85 -8.39 -5.47
CA SER A 256 -6.34 -9.16 -4.33
C SER A 256 -5.44 -10.32 -4.76
N LEU A 257 -5.75 -10.98 -5.90
CA LEU A 257 -4.89 -12.02 -6.46
C LEU A 257 -3.53 -11.44 -6.90
N VAL A 258 -3.53 -10.29 -7.58
CA VAL A 258 -2.30 -9.60 -8.00
C VAL A 258 -1.48 -9.18 -6.78
N ASP A 259 -2.13 -8.63 -5.76
CA ASP A 259 -1.49 -8.22 -4.50
C ASP A 259 -0.83 -9.42 -3.78
N CYS A 260 -1.55 -10.51 -3.58
CA CYS A 260 -1.01 -11.73 -2.98
C CYS A 260 0.13 -12.33 -3.81
N LEU A 261 0.00 -12.33 -5.14
CA LEU A 261 1.04 -12.85 -6.03
C LEU A 261 2.33 -12.05 -5.89
N VAL A 262 2.25 -10.71 -5.91
CA VAL A 262 3.41 -9.84 -5.72
C VAL A 262 4.03 -10.05 -4.34
N ALA A 263 3.23 -10.17 -3.29
CA ALA A 263 3.71 -10.42 -1.93
C ALA A 263 4.49 -11.75 -1.82
N ILE A 264 3.96 -12.84 -2.40
CA ILE A 264 4.63 -14.16 -2.42
C ILE A 264 5.91 -14.10 -3.27
N LEU A 265 5.88 -13.46 -4.43
CA LEU A 265 7.07 -13.28 -5.27
C LEU A 265 8.13 -12.42 -4.58
N ALA A 266 7.74 -11.42 -3.81
CA ALA A 266 8.67 -10.65 -2.98
C ALA A 266 9.31 -11.52 -1.88
N GLY A 267 8.57 -12.44 -1.28
CA GLY A 267 9.12 -13.48 -0.43
C GLY A 267 10.15 -14.34 -1.16
N LEU A 268 9.83 -14.83 -2.37
CA LEU A 268 10.75 -15.61 -3.22
C LEU A 268 11.98 -14.80 -3.67
N MET A 269 11.88 -13.49 -3.75
CA MET A 269 13.01 -12.62 -4.02
C MET A 269 13.96 -12.53 -2.81
N ILE A 270 13.41 -12.44 -1.60
CA ILE A 270 14.17 -12.12 -0.39
C ILE A 270 14.69 -13.35 0.33
N PHE A 271 13.83 -14.34 0.62
CA PHE A 271 14.21 -15.48 1.46
C PHE A 271 15.29 -16.38 0.86
N PRO A 272 15.25 -16.77 -0.44
CA PRO A 272 16.33 -17.55 -1.03
C PRO A 272 17.69 -16.83 -0.97
N ALA A 273 17.72 -15.52 -1.23
CA ALA A 273 18.95 -14.73 -1.16
C ALA A 273 19.46 -14.60 0.29
N ALA A 274 18.59 -14.29 1.24
CA ALA A 274 18.94 -14.14 2.67
C ALA A 274 19.48 -15.46 3.27
N PHE A 275 18.79 -16.57 3.02
CA PHE A 275 19.22 -17.89 3.51
C PHE A 275 20.49 -18.40 2.83
N SER A 276 20.79 -17.96 1.59
CA SER A 276 22.04 -18.34 0.91
C SER A 276 23.28 -17.80 1.61
N VAL A 277 23.16 -16.67 2.31
CA VAL A 277 24.26 -16.01 3.06
C VAL A 277 24.08 -16.12 4.57
N GLY A 278 23.09 -16.89 5.04
CA GLY A 278 22.86 -17.13 6.47
C GLY A 278 22.33 -15.93 7.25
N ILE A 279 21.71 -14.95 6.56
CA ILE A 279 21.12 -13.77 7.21
C ILE A 279 19.65 -14.06 7.50
N SER A 280 19.19 -13.74 8.71
CA SER A 280 17.77 -13.80 9.07
C SER A 280 17.01 -12.62 8.45
N PRO A 281 15.86 -12.85 7.82
CA PRO A 281 15.08 -11.79 7.18
C PRO A 281 14.13 -11.02 8.12
N ASP A 282 14.34 -11.08 9.42
CA ASP A 282 13.48 -10.54 10.49
C ASP A 282 13.81 -9.12 10.96
N SER A 283 14.50 -8.31 10.17
CA SER A 283 15.06 -7.02 10.60
C SER A 283 14.14 -5.79 10.41
N GLY A 284 12.85 -5.96 10.30
CA GLY A 284 11.88 -4.84 10.20
C GLY A 284 12.07 -3.94 8.98
N PRO A 285 11.70 -2.65 9.08
CA PRO A 285 11.84 -1.68 7.98
C PRO A 285 13.27 -1.51 7.46
N SER A 286 14.27 -1.70 8.29
CA SER A 286 15.69 -1.68 7.90
C SER A 286 16.08 -2.83 6.96
N LEU A 287 15.25 -3.88 6.86
CA LEU A 287 15.47 -5.00 5.94
C LEU A 287 15.82 -4.53 4.53
N VAL A 288 15.07 -3.59 4.01
CA VAL A 288 15.19 -3.14 2.62
C VAL A 288 16.41 -2.24 2.37
N PHE A 289 16.72 -1.36 3.32
CA PHE A 289 17.75 -0.34 3.14
C PHE A 289 19.09 -0.67 3.78
N ILE A 290 19.13 -1.66 4.68
CA ILE A 290 20.35 -2.08 5.36
C ILE A 290 20.67 -3.54 5.06
N THR A 291 19.71 -4.46 5.30
CA THR A 291 19.99 -5.89 5.20
C THR A 291 20.09 -6.37 3.76
N LEU A 292 19.14 -6.00 2.88
CA LEU A 292 19.14 -6.50 1.51
C LEU A 292 20.31 -6.02 0.63
N PRO A 293 20.81 -4.78 0.71
CA PRO A 293 22.04 -4.42 0.02
C PRO A 293 23.21 -5.34 0.39
N ASN A 294 23.37 -5.62 1.69
CA ASN A 294 24.42 -6.53 2.18
C ASN A 294 24.18 -7.98 1.71
N VAL A 295 22.93 -8.46 1.74
CA VAL A 295 22.56 -9.78 1.20
C VAL A 295 22.94 -9.88 -0.27
N PHE A 296 22.58 -8.91 -1.11
CA PHE A 296 22.90 -8.94 -2.55
C PHE A 296 24.40 -8.84 -2.77
N HIS A 297 25.11 -8.00 -2.02
CA HIS A 297 26.57 -7.90 -2.11
C HIS A 297 27.26 -9.24 -1.80
N GLN A 298 26.85 -9.94 -0.74
CA GLN A 298 27.42 -11.24 -0.38
C GLN A 298 26.96 -12.36 -1.32
N ALA A 299 25.68 -12.45 -1.65
CA ALA A 299 25.10 -13.52 -2.44
C ALA A 299 25.66 -13.55 -3.88
N PHE A 300 25.93 -12.37 -4.44
CA PHE A 300 26.48 -12.24 -5.79
C PHE A 300 27.97 -11.86 -5.82
N ALA A 301 28.72 -12.08 -4.73
CA ALA A 301 30.15 -11.75 -4.66
C ALA A 301 30.99 -12.43 -5.74
N SER A 302 30.63 -13.66 -6.17
CA SER A 302 31.28 -14.37 -7.28
C SER A 302 30.88 -13.84 -8.66
N MET A 303 29.82 -13.03 -8.77
CA MET A 303 29.27 -12.48 -10.01
C MET A 303 28.96 -10.97 -9.85
N PRO A 304 29.98 -10.10 -9.68
CA PRO A 304 29.77 -8.71 -9.27
C PRO A 304 28.92 -7.89 -10.25
N VAL A 305 29.00 -8.18 -11.56
CA VAL A 305 28.14 -7.52 -12.57
C VAL A 305 26.68 -7.90 -12.37
N VAL A 306 26.38 -9.15 -12.06
CA VAL A 306 25.00 -9.61 -11.76
C VAL A 306 24.51 -8.94 -10.48
N GLY A 307 25.33 -8.91 -9.43
CA GLY A 307 25.00 -8.25 -8.17
C GLY A 307 24.68 -6.76 -8.37
N TYR A 308 25.47 -6.06 -9.17
CA TYR A 308 25.21 -4.67 -9.54
C TYR A 308 23.85 -4.49 -10.23
N VAL A 309 23.59 -5.30 -11.27
CA VAL A 309 22.31 -5.23 -12.02
C VAL A 309 21.12 -5.53 -11.11
N ILE A 310 21.23 -6.54 -10.23
CA ILE A 310 20.18 -6.92 -9.28
C ILE A 310 19.93 -5.80 -8.27
N ALA A 311 20.95 -5.15 -7.73
CA ALA A 311 20.80 -4.04 -6.80
C ALA A 311 20.06 -2.85 -7.45
N VAL A 312 20.46 -2.46 -8.66
CA VAL A 312 19.78 -1.40 -9.42
C VAL A 312 18.33 -1.79 -9.73
N ALA A 313 18.10 -3.02 -10.21
CA ALA A 313 16.77 -3.52 -10.53
C ALA A 313 15.86 -3.55 -9.29
N PHE A 314 16.38 -3.91 -8.12
CA PHE A 314 15.65 -3.96 -6.87
C PHE A 314 15.18 -2.57 -6.42
N TYR A 315 16.07 -1.57 -6.39
CA TYR A 315 15.65 -0.22 -5.97
C TYR A 315 14.79 0.47 -7.02
N LEU A 316 14.95 0.13 -8.30
CA LEU A 316 14.02 0.57 -9.34
C LEU A 316 12.63 -0.06 -9.13
N LEU A 317 12.56 -1.35 -8.81
CA LEU A 317 11.33 -2.06 -8.43
C LEU A 317 10.62 -1.35 -7.27
N LEU A 318 11.36 -1.04 -6.20
CA LEU A 318 10.83 -0.31 -5.03
C LEU A 318 10.30 1.07 -5.41
N SER A 319 11.04 1.80 -6.24
CA SER A 319 10.64 3.15 -6.69
C SER A 319 9.36 3.08 -7.52
N VAL A 320 9.21 2.08 -8.39
CA VAL A 320 7.99 1.86 -9.19
C VAL A 320 6.81 1.50 -8.29
N ALA A 321 6.99 0.59 -7.31
CA ALA A 321 5.98 0.21 -6.34
C ALA A 321 5.55 1.40 -5.46
N ALA A 322 6.50 2.20 -4.99
CA ALA A 322 6.23 3.40 -4.21
C ALA A 322 5.45 4.44 -5.04
N LEU A 323 5.81 4.62 -6.33
CA LEU A 323 5.17 5.60 -7.20
C LEU A 323 3.70 5.28 -7.46
N THR A 324 3.36 4.03 -7.74
CA THR A 324 1.97 3.61 -7.98
C THR A 324 1.09 3.85 -6.76
N SER A 325 1.59 3.56 -5.56
CA SER A 325 0.89 3.81 -4.30
C SER A 325 0.79 5.31 -3.99
N LEU A 326 1.86 6.08 -4.17
CA LEU A 326 1.86 7.52 -3.90
C LEU A 326 0.91 8.28 -4.85
N ILE A 327 0.80 7.86 -6.12
CA ILE A 327 -0.17 8.40 -7.07
C ILE A 327 -1.60 8.23 -6.53
N SER A 328 -1.96 7.06 -6.02
CA SER A 328 -3.31 6.81 -5.49
C SER A 328 -3.61 7.61 -4.23
N LEU A 329 -2.67 7.70 -3.30
CA LEU A 329 -2.78 8.49 -2.08
C LEU A 329 -2.92 9.99 -2.38
N HIS A 330 -2.10 10.51 -3.29
CA HIS A 330 -2.16 11.91 -3.72
C HIS A 330 -3.48 12.24 -4.41
N GLU A 331 -4.02 11.31 -5.21
CA GLU A 331 -5.30 11.48 -5.91
C GLU A 331 -6.47 11.66 -4.94
N VAL A 332 -6.49 10.95 -3.79
CA VAL A 332 -7.54 11.11 -2.76
C VAL A 332 -7.68 12.57 -2.35
N SER A 333 -6.57 13.18 -1.98
CA SER A 333 -6.53 14.57 -1.50
C SER A 333 -6.78 15.57 -2.64
N THR A 334 -6.26 15.28 -3.83
CA THR A 334 -6.47 16.14 -5.01
C THR A 334 -7.93 16.15 -5.44
N ALA A 335 -8.59 14.98 -5.53
CA ALA A 335 -9.99 14.89 -5.86
C ALA A 335 -10.88 15.59 -4.82
N PHE A 336 -10.55 15.43 -3.53
CA PHE A 336 -11.24 16.11 -2.45
C PHE A 336 -11.15 17.64 -2.59
N LEU A 337 -9.95 18.20 -2.69
CA LEU A 337 -9.77 19.66 -2.81
C LEU A 337 -10.41 20.21 -4.10
N GLN A 338 -10.26 19.50 -5.22
CA GLN A 338 -10.86 19.90 -6.49
C GLN A 338 -12.38 20.03 -6.38
N GLU A 339 -13.05 19.08 -5.72
CA GLU A 339 -14.50 19.03 -5.65
C GLU A 339 -15.08 19.90 -4.53
N GLU A 340 -14.48 19.89 -3.32
CA GLU A 340 -15.00 20.65 -2.19
C GLU A 340 -14.69 22.15 -2.29
N MET A 341 -13.49 22.51 -2.74
CA MET A 341 -13.10 23.89 -2.93
C MET A 341 -13.42 24.45 -4.32
N ARG A 342 -13.93 23.60 -5.23
CA ARG A 342 -14.28 23.95 -6.61
C ARG A 342 -13.15 24.59 -7.41
N ILE A 343 -11.91 24.22 -7.12
CA ILE A 343 -10.70 24.70 -7.80
C ILE A 343 -10.32 23.77 -8.96
N SER A 344 -9.43 24.25 -9.85
CA SER A 344 -8.94 23.44 -10.96
C SER A 344 -8.03 22.32 -10.46
N ARG A 345 -7.99 21.18 -11.16
CA ARG A 345 -7.17 20.03 -10.82
C ARG A 345 -5.68 20.37 -10.64
N PRO A 346 -5.03 21.16 -11.53
CA PRO A 346 -3.63 21.55 -11.33
C PRO A 346 -3.40 22.34 -10.03
N LYS A 347 -4.35 23.24 -9.68
CA LYS A 347 -4.24 23.99 -8.41
C LYS A 347 -4.42 23.08 -7.20
N ALA A 348 -5.41 22.18 -7.22
CA ALA A 348 -5.61 21.19 -6.16
C ALA A 348 -4.36 20.30 -5.99
N ALA A 349 -3.84 19.75 -7.08
CA ALA A 349 -2.64 18.93 -7.06
C ALA A 349 -1.42 19.69 -6.52
N LEU A 350 -1.23 20.95 -6.91
CA LEU A 350 -0.12 21.77 -6.40
C LEU A 350 -0.23 22.00 -4.90
N ILE A 351 -1.41 22.32 -4.39
CA ILE A 351 -1.63 22.49 -2.94
C ILE A 351 -1.28 21.21 -2.19
N VAL A 352 -1.76 20.05 -2.65
CA VAL A 352 -1.44 18.76 -2.03
C VAL A 352 0.06 18.50 -2.07
N THR A 353 0.71 18.68 -3.23
CA THR A 353 2.15 18.46 -3.40
C THR A 353 2.95 19.32 -2.43
N VAL A 354 2.66 20.62 -2.34
CA VAL A 354 3.40 21.54 -1.47
C VAL A 354 3.16 21.22 0.01
N THR A 355 1.92 20.99 0.40
CA THR A 355 1.60 20.66 1.81
C THR A 355 2.20 19.31 2.23
N CYS A 356 2.16 18.29 1.36
CA CYS A 356 2.80 17.00 1.62
C CYS A 356 4.34 17.11 1.62
N ALA A 357 4.92 17.98 0.80
CA ALA A 357 6.36 18.26 0.85
C ALA A 357 6.78 18.88 2.18
N ILE A 358 5.98 19.80 2.72
CA ILE A 358 6.21 20.40 4.04
C ILE A 358 6.09 19.33 5.15
N ILE A 359 5.02 18.52 5.14
CA ILE A 359 4.86 17.43 6.10
C ILE A 359 6.02 16.44 6.02
N GLY A 360 6.40 16.04 4.79
CA GLY A 360 7.53 15.14 4.56
C GLY A 360 8.85 15.72 5.03
N ALA A 361 9.07 17.03 4.86
CA ALA A 361 10.27 17.70 5.37
C ALA A 361 10.35 17.63 6.90
N PHE A 362 9.26 17.91 7.62
CA PHE A 362 9.22 17.76 9.08
C PHE A 362 9.40 16.31 9.53
N CYS A 363 8.76 15.35 8.86
CA CYS A 363 8.95 13.93 9.12
C CYS A 363 10.40 13.51 8.89
N SER A 364 11.02 13.95 7.80
CA SER A 364 12.42 13.64 7.51
C SER A 364 13.38 14.23 8.55
N LEU A 365 13.19 15.49 8.94
CA LEU A 365 14.00 16.15 9.97
C LEU A 365 13.90 15.47 11.34
N SER A 366 12.74 14.87 11.66
CA SER A 366 12.53 14.17 12.93
C SER A 366 13.28 12.83 13.05
N LEU A 367 13.89 12.32 11.96
CA LEU A 367 14.60 11.04 11.90
C LEU A 367 16.10 11.15 12.23
N GLY A 368 16.53 12.19 12.93
CA GLY A 368 17.90 12.35 13.43
C GLY A 368 18.58 13.66 13.11
N ALA A 369 18.00 14.51 12.23
CA ALA A 369 18.54 15.85 11.98
C ALA A 369 18.08 16.89 13.01
N CYS A 370 16.95 16.64 13.70
CA CYS A 370 16.38 17.56 14.68
C CYS A 370 15.67 16.80 15.82
N ASP A 371 16.37 16.56 16.91
CA ASP A 371 15.86 15.81 18.09
C ASP A 371 14.64 16.47 18.77
N GLY A 372 14.44 17.78 18.56
CA GLY A 372 13.29 18.53 19.08
C GLY A 372 11.96 18.24 18.38
N LEU A 373 11.96 17.52 17.24
CA LEU A 373 10.75 17.14 16.50
C LEU A 373 10.25 15.74 16.91
N SER A 374 10.23 15.49 18.21
CA SER A 374 9.64 14.29 18.80
C SER A 374 8.44 14.64 19.67
N LEU A 375 7.38 13.82 19.58
CA LEU A 375 6.17 13.97 20.38
C LEU A 375 5.78 12.60 20.96
N LEU A 376 5.44 12.54 22.25
CA LEU A 376 5.09 11.28 22.94
C LEU A 376 6.20 10.21 22.87
N GLY A 377 7.47 10.63 22.80
CA GLY A 377 8.62 9.73 22.71
C GLY A 377 8.84 9.08 21.33
N LYS A 378 8.13 9.55 20.31
CA LYS A 378 8.23 9.09 18.91
C LYS A 378 8.67 10.24 18.00
N SER A 379 9.42 9.96 16.95
CA SER A 379 9.65 10.92 15.85
C SER A 379 8.31 11.31 15.22
N LEU A 380 8.23 12.47 14.55
CA LEU A 380 7.02 12.83 13.81
C LEU A 380 6.68 11.80 12.72
N PHE A 381 7.70 11.22 12.10
CA PHE A 381 7.53 10.15 11.12
C PHE A 381 6.83 8.94 11.75
N ASP A 382 7.38 8.41 12.85
CA ASP A 382 6.82 7.26 13.57
C ASP A 382 5.44 7.57 14.15
N LEU A 383 5.20 8.80 14.58
CA LEU A 383 3.90 9.24 15.10
C LEU A 383 2.84 9.23 14.00
N PHE A 384 3.14 9.76 12.82
CA PHE A 384 2.20 9.74 11.69
C PHE A 384 1.94 8.34 11.18
N ASP A 385 2.97 7.49 11.09
CA ASP A 385 2.80 6.07 10.74
C ASP A 385 1.93 5.35 11.78
N PHE A 386 2.20 5.54 13.07
CA PHE A 386 1.41 4.95 14.14
C PHE A 386 -0.06 5.40 14.11
N VAL A 387 -0.32 6.71 14.05
CA VAL A 387 -1.69 7.25 14.09
C VAL A 387 -2.47 6.84 12.85
N THR A 388 -1.88 6.94 11.68
CA THR A 388 -2.57 6.55 10.44
C THR A 388 -2.72 5.05 10.32
N GLY A 389 -1.64 4.30 10.49
CA GLY A 389 -1.60 2.86 10.27
C GLY A 389 -2.31 2.05 11.36
N GLN A 390 -2.10 2.42 12.63
CA GLN A 390 -2.60 1.61 13.75
C GLN A 390 -3.94 2.12 14.35
N ILE A 391 -4.32 3.38 14.07
CA ILE A 391 -5.57 3.94 14.61
C ILE A 391 -6.55 4.27 13.50
N PHE A 392 -6.19 5.16 12.56
CA PHE A 392 -7.14 5.68 11.57
C PHE A 392 -7.59 4.62 10.57
N LEU A 393 -6.68 3.79 10.06
CA LEU A 393 -7.05 2.74 9.11
C LEU A 393 -8.01 1.71 9.71
N PRO A 394 -7.75 1.11 10.90
CA PRO A 394 -8.71 0.18 11.49
C PRO A 394 -10.05 0.85 11.84
N ILE A 395 -10.04 2.06 12.38
CA ILE A 395 -11.29 2.79 12.68
C ILE A 395 -12.07 3.08 11.40
N GLY A 396 -11.41 3.58 10.36
CA GLY A 396 -12.02 3.87 9.07
C GLY A 396 -12.64 2.62 8.44
N GLY A 397 -11.92 1.50 8.45
CA GLY A 397 -12.39 0.21 7.91
C GLY A 397 -13.56 -0.37 8.71
N LEU A 398 -13.48 -0.32 10.05
CA LEU A 398 -14.57 -0.73 10.93
C LEU A 398 -15.85 0.06 10.64
N LEU A 399 -15.74 1.39 10.60
CA LEU A 399 -16.87 2.28 10.32
C LEU A 399 -17.40 2.08 8.89
N THR A 400 -16.53 1.81 7.89
CA THR A 400 -16.95 1.47 6.53
C THR A 400 -17.79 0.19 6.50
N CYS A 401 -17.37 -0.85 7.19
CA CYS A 401 -18.11 -2.10 7.28
C CYS A 401 -19.43 -1.93 8.01
N ILE A 402 -19.46 -1.19 9.12
CA ILE A 402 -20.70 -0.85 9.84
C ILE A 402 -21.62 -0.04 8.92
N PHE A 403 -21.11 0.94 8.21
CA PHE A 403 -21.89 1.75 7.28
C PHE A 403 -22.57 0.91 6.21
N VAL A 404 -21.84 0.04 5.50
CA VAL A 404 -22.39 -0.78 4.42
C VAL A 404 -23.28 -1.91 4.96
N GLY A 405 -22.91 -2.51 6.09
CA GLY A 405 -23.64 -3.67 6.65
C GLY A 405 -24.92 -3.30 7.41
N TRP A 406 -25.01 -2.08 7.97
CA TRP A 406 -26.07 -1.73 8.90
C TRP A 406 -26.82 -0.43 8.56
N VAL A 407 -26.20 0.52 7.87
CA VAL A 407 -26.74 1.86 7.63
C VAL A 407 -27.17 2.04 6.18
N ALA A 408 -26.31 1.67 5.24
CA ALA A 408 -26.60 1.83 3.81
C ALA A 408 -27.83 1.01 3.39
N PRO A 409 -28.72 1.55 2.53
CA PRO A 409 -29.87 0.80 2.06
C PRO A 409 -29.45 -0.48 1.35
N LYS A 410 -29.85 -1.64 1.87
CA LYS A 410 -29.49 -2.96 1.34
C LYS A 410 -29.77 -3.09 -0.17
N LYS A 411 -30.83 -2.41 -0.65
CA LYS A 411 -31.15 -2.37 -2.09
C LYS A 411 -30.01 -1.75 -2.90
N ILE A 412 -29.49 -0.60 -2.46
CA ILE A 412 -28.37 0.09 -3.14
C ILE A 412 -27.13 -0.80 -3.13
N VAL A 413 -26.80 -1.40 -1.98
CA VAL A 413 -25.66 -2.32 -1.85
C VAL A 413 -25.79 -3.52 -2.80
N ARG A 414 -26.99 -4.09 -2.92
CA ARG A 414 -27.26 -5.20 -3.82
C ARG A 414 -27.22 -4.80 -5.27
N ASP A 415 -27.85 -3.67 -5.65
CA ASP A 415 -27.88 -3.16 -7.01
C ASP A 415 -26.45 -2.86 -7.51
N GLU A 416 -25.64 -2.22 -6.71
CA GLU A 416 -24.22 -1.98 -7.01
C GLU A 416 -23.43 -3.31 -7.12
N PHE A 417 -23.60 -4.24 -6.19
CA PHE A 417 -22.91 -5.52 -6.20
C PHE A 417 -23.25 -6.36 -7.44
N THR A 418 -24.50 -6.34 -7.89
CA THR A 418 -25.01 -7.14 -9.02
C THR A 418 -25.00 -6.37 -10.35
N ASN A 419 -24.43 -5.16 -10.40
CA ASN A 419 -24.55 -4.26 -11.55
C ASN A 419 -26.02 -4.15 -12.03
N TRP A 420 -26.90 -3.80 -11.10
CA TRP A 420 -28.35 -3.68 -11.34
C TRP A 420 -28.98 -4.93 -11.93
N GLY A 421 -28.54 -6.11 -11.47
CA GLY A 421 -29.07 -7.40 -11.87
C GLY A 421 -28.46 -8.01 -13.15
N THR A 422 -27.48 -7.33 -13.78
CA THR A 422 -26.78 -7.90 -14.95
C THR A 422 -25.82 -9.04 -14.58
N ILE A 423 -25.36 -9.09 -13.31
CA ILE A 423 -24.52 -10.15 -12.78
C ILE A 423 -25.31 -10.95 -11.75
N ARG A 424 -25.18 -12.28 -11.80
CA ARG A 424 -25.81 -13.17 -10.81
C ARG A 424 -25.30 -12.85 -9.41
N GLY A 425 -26.21 -12.56 -8.48
CA GLY A 425 -25.88 -12.22 -7.08
C GLY A 425 -25.59 -13.45 -6.19
N THR A 426 -25.03 -14.53 -6.74
CA THR A 426 -24.81 -15.80 -6.01
C THR A 426 -24.00 -15.60 -4.71
N PHE A 427 -22.98 -14.77 -4.76
CA PHE A 427 -22.12 -14.51 -3.61
C PHE A 427 -22.56 -13.32 -2.73
N PHE A 428 -23.66 -12.64 -3.07
CA PHE A 428 -24.12 -11.48 -2.32
C PHE A 428 -24.42 -11.80 -0.86
N GLY A 429 -25.01 -12.96 -0.58
CA GLY A 429 -25.33 -13.38 0.79
C GLY A 429 -24.07 -13.54 1.65
N ILE A 430 -23.04 -14.21 1.11
CA ILE A 430 -21.75 -14.41 1.80
C ILE A 430 -21.04 -13.06 2.00
N TYR A 431 -20.94 -12.26 0.95
CA TYR A 431 -20.37 -10.92 1.01
C TYR A 431 -21.04 -10.07 2.11
N PHE A 432 -22.38 -10.00 2.09
CA PHE A 432 -23.14 -9.17 3.02
C PHE A 432 -23.02 -9.67 4.46
N PHE A 433 -22.97 -10.98 4.67
CA PHE A 433 -22.69 -11.58 5.98
C PHE A 433 -21.30 -11.23 6.49
N CYS A 434 -20.29 -11.35 5.63
CA CYS A 434 -18.91 -10.99 6.00
C CYS A 434 -18.81 -9.50 6.40
N VAL A 435 -19.34 -8.58 5.58
CA VAL A 435 -19.28 -7.14 5.86
C VAL A 435 -20.06 -6.78 7.13
N ARG A 436 -21.16 -7.46 7.38
CA ARG A 436 -22.04 -7.13 8.52
C ARG A 436 -21.51 -7.67 9.85
N TYR A 437 -20.86 -8.83 9.86
CA TYR A 437 -20.49 -9.52 11.10
C TYR A 437 -18.99 -9.84 11.18
N VAL A 438 -18.42 -10.48 10.16
CA VAL A 438 -17.05 -10.99 10.20
C VAL A 438 -16.05 -9.84 10.17
N CYS A 439 -16.17 -8.95 9.18
CA CYS A 439 -15.21 -7.84 9.03
C CYS A 439 -15.16 -6.90 10.24
N PRO A 440 -16.30 -6.44 10.84
CA PRO A 440 -16.24 -5.60 12.02
C PRO A 440 -15.54 -6.26 13.21
N VAL A 441 -15.80 -7.56 13.45
CA VAL A 441 -15.14 -8.31 14.53
C VAL A 441 -13.64 -8.43 14.28
N CYS A 442 -13.25 -8.85 13.07
CA CYS A 442 -11.83 -8.98 12.71
C CYS A 442 -11.08 -7.64 12.82
N ILE A 443 -11.66 -6.55 12.30
CA ILE A 443 -11.01 -5.22 12.34
C ILE A 443 -10.93 -4.71 13.78
N PHE A 444 -11.94 -4.97 14.60
CA PHE A 444 -11.90 -4.61 16.02
C PHE A 444 -10.79 -5.37 16.76
N LEU A 445 -10.60 -6.65 16.47
CA LEU A 445 -9.49 -7.43 17.03
C LEU A 445 -8.12 -6.90 16.56
N ILE A 446 -8.00 -6.50 15.29
CA ILE A 446 -6.78 -5.83 14.78
C ILE A 446 -6.52 -4.55 15.59
N LEU A 447 -7.54 -3.72 15.79
CA LEU A 447 -7.40 -2.47 16.55
C LEU A 447 -6.93 -2.73 17.99
N LEU A 448 -7.53 -3.71 18.67
CA LEU A 448 -7.13 -4.08 20.04
C LEU A 448 -5.68 -4.61 20.10
N HIS A 449 -5.28 -5.41 19.12
CA HIS A 449 -3.90 -5.90 19.01
C HIS A 449 -2.90 -4.75 18.81
N GLN A 450 -3.19 -3.84 17.88
CA GLN A 450 -2.33 -2.68 17.61
C GLN A 450 -2.22 -1.71 18.80
N LEU A 451 -3.22 -1.68 19.68
CA LEU A 451 -3.20 -0.92 20.93
C LEU A 451 -2.52 -1.68 22.09
N GLY A 452 -1.93 -2.86 21.84
CA GLY A 452 -1.19 -3.65 22.84
C GLY A 452 -2.07 -4.34 23.87
N VAL A 453 -3.37 -4.53 23.62
CA VAL A 453 -4.28 -5.18 24.59
C VAL A 453 -3.94 -6.66 24.79
N PHE A 454 -3.33 -7.29 23.80
CA PHE A 454 -2.95 -8.71 23.83
C PHE A 454 -1.48 -8.97 24.19
N ASP A 455 -0.70 -7.91 24.41
CA ASP A 455 0.74 -8.00 24.71
C ASP A 455 1.02 -8.25 26.21
N LYS A 456 -0.03 -8.59 26.98
CA LYS A 456 0.06 -8.91 28.42
C LYS A 456 0.17 -10.41 28.65
#